data_9c6b9efecd4fb11e883337881f1d19c7
#
_entry.id   9c6b9efecd4fb11e883337881f1d19c7
#
_cell.length_a   1.000
_cell.length_b   1.000
_cell.length_c   1.000
_cell.angle_alpha   90.00
_cell.angle_beta   90.00
_cell.angle_gamma   90.00
#
_symmetry.space_group_name_H-M   'P 1'
#
loop_
_entity.id
_entity.type
_entity.pdbx_description
1 polymer ?
#
loop_
_entity_poly.entity_id
_entity_poly.type
_entity_poly.pdbx_seq_one_letter_code
_entity_poly.pdbx_strand_id
1 'polypeptide(L)'
;MNEPTNIQTIMQDRKPAFVVIPIDEYVRMFPKTARVPEGDAIPHEVVGLTIKKGYTLARAWREYLGLTQKEVAGRMGITQAALSQMEAGETRMRKTTLEKLAAAMGIGTEQLR
;
A
#
# COMPACT_ATOMS: atom_id res chain seq x y z
N MET A 1 -0.25 -14.47 31.22
CA MET A 1 -0.32 -14.18 29.80
C MET A 1 -1.52 -13.32 29.51
N ASN A 2 -1.31 -12.27 28.82
CA ASN A 2 -2.38 -11.33 28.58
C ASN A 2 -2.97 -11.58 27.20
N GLU A 3 -3.87 -12.55 27.16
CA GLU A 3 -4.72 -12.61 25.99
C GLU A 3 -5.57 -11.35 25.94
N PRO A 4 -5.72 -10.75 24.77
CA PRO A 4 -6.66 -9.66 24.63
C PRO A 4 -8.03 -10.15 25.08
N THR A 5 -8.56 -9.55 26.12
CA THR A 5 -9.84 -9.96 26.70
C THR A 5 -11.00 -9.78 25.75
N ASN A 6 -10.75 -9.12 24.60
CA ASN A 6 -11.77 -8.78 23.62
C ASN A 6 -11.80 -9.72 22.40
N ILE A 7 -10.92 -10.70 22.34
CA ILE A 7 -10.92 -11.65 21.24
C ILE A 7 -12.02 -12.69 21.50
N GLN A 8 -12.92 -12.82 20.54
CA GLN A 8 -13.97 -13.81 20.57
C GLN A 8 -13.66 -14.90 19.55
N THR A 9 -13.82 -16.16 19.96
CA THR A 9 -13.63 -17.30 19.07
C THR A 9 -14.98 -17.89 18.69
N ILE A 10 -15.21 -18.01 17.41
CA ILE A 10 -16.42 -18.66 16.90
C ILE A 10 -16.09 -20.12 16.64
N MET A 11 -16.79 -20.99 17.33
CA MET A 11 -16.57 -22.44 17.25
C MET A 11 -17.47 -23.02 16.18
N GLN A 12 -16.93 -23.99 15.46
CA GLN A 12 -17.67 -24.79 14.50
C GLN A 12 -17.22 -26.24 14.63
N ASP A 13 -18.18 -27.15 14.85
CA ASP A 13 -17.89 -28.57 15.07
C ASP A 13 -16.87 -28.80 16.18
N ARG A 14 -16.99 -28.04 17.27
CA ARG A 14 -16.09 -28.07 18.44
C ARG A 14 -14.65 -27.65 18.13
N LYS A 15 -14.43 -27.00 17.00
CA LYS A 15 -13.11 -26.46 16.63
C LYS A 15 -13.22 -24.95 16.40
N PRO A 16 -12.18 -24.18 16.79
CA PRO A 16 -12.17 -22.76 16.45
C PRO A 16 -12.15 -22.57 14.94
N ALA A 17 -13.19 -21.96 14.41
CA ALA A 17 -13.31 -21.71 12.98
C ALA A 17 -12.95 -20.26 12.64
N PHE A 18 -13.32 -19.33 13.52
CA PHE A 18 -13.13 -17.90 13.29
C PHE A 18 -12.73 -17.23 14.59
N VAL A 19 -11.97 -16.16 14.47
CA VAL A 19 -11.63 -15.29 15.58
C VAL A 19 -12.15 -13.91 15.25
N VAL A 20 -12.96 -13.34 16.16
CA VAL A 20 -13.44 -11.97 16.04
C VAL A 20 -12.55 -11.09 16.91
N ILE A 21 -11.87 -10.13 16.28
CA ILE A 21 -10.95 -9.21 16.95
C ILE A 21 -11.51 -7.79 16.83
N PRO A 22 -11.56 -7.02 17.93
CA PRO A 22 -11.93 -5.61 17.83
C PRO A 22 -11.01 -4.87 16.87
N ILE A 23 -11.55 -3.90 16.16
CA ILE A 23 -10.79 -3.17 15.14
C ILE A 23 -9.53 -2.52 15.73
N ASP A 24 -9.60 -2.03 16.96
CA ASP A 24 -8.46 -1.42 17.63
C ASP A 24 -7.31 -2.42 17.83
N GLU A 25 -7.65 -3.63 18.24
CA GLU A 25 -6.68 -4.71 18.40
C GLU A 25 -6.10 -5.13 17.06
N TYR A 26 -6.93 -5.24 16.04
CA TYR A 26 -6.50 -5.59 14.69
C TYR A 26 -5.51 -4.57 14.15
N VAL A 27 -5.82 -3.28 14.27
CA VAL A 27 -4.95 -2.19 13.80
C VAL A 27 -3.61 -2.20 14.53
N ARG A 28 -3.61 -2.57 15.81
CA ARG A 28 -2.38 -2.67 16.62
C ARG A 28 -1.51 -3.85 16.19
N MET A 29 -2.14 -5.00 15.90
CA MET A 29 -1.44 -6.21 15.48
C MET A 29 -0.93 -6.12 14.04
N PHE A 30 -1.66 -5.42 13.18
CA PHE A 30 -1.34 -5.24 11.78
C PHE A 30 -1.26 -3.74 11.49
N PRO A 31 -0.11 -3.11 11.81
CA PRO A 31 0.03 -1.69 11.52
C PRO A 31 -0.16 -1.45 10.02
N LYS A 32 -0.67 -0.27 9.70
CA LYS A 32 -0.98 0.15 8.32
C LYS A 32 0.23 0.24 7.39
N THR A 33 1.34 -0.34 7.73
CA THR A 33 2.36 -0.58 6.74
C THR A 33 1.78 -1.57 5.77
N ALA A 34 1.52 -1.08 4.62
CA ALA A 34 0.79 -1.81 3.62
C ALA A 34 1.45 -3.12 3.30
N ARG A 35 0.64 -4.14 3.24
CA ARG A 35 1.09 -5.41 2.71
C ARG A 35 1.19 -5.26 1.21
N VAL A 36 2.40 -5.39 0.71
CA VAL A 36 2.62 -5.42 -0.73
C VAL A 36 2.46 -6.86 -1.19
N PRO A 37 1.46 -7.17 -2.02
CA PRO A 37 1.29 -8.52 -2.55
C PRO A 37 2.49 -8.91 -3.40
N GLU A 38 2.80 -10.17 -3.41
CA GLU A 38 3.85 -10.68 -4.29
C GLU A 38 3.37 -10.70 -5.74
N GLY A 39 4.32 -10.55 -6.67
CA GLY A 39 4.04 -10.58 -8.09
C GLY A 39 3.50 -9.27 -8.61
N ASP A 40 2.55 -9.34 -9.52
CA ASP A 40 1.95 -8.20 -10.19
C ASP A 40 0.58 -7.80 -9.62
N ALA A 41 0.17 -8.43 -8.52
CA ALA A 41 -1.10 -8.12 -7.89
C ALA A 41 -1.13 -6.71 -7.32
N ILE A 42 -2.24 -6.01 -7.52
CA ILE A 42 -2.45 -4.66 -7.01
C ILE A 42 -3.52 -4.74 -5.92
N PRO A 43 -3.25 -4.21 -4.72
CA PRO A 43 -4.24 -4.21 -3.65
C PRO A 43 -5.52 -3.51 -4.07
N HIS A 44 -6.63 -4.01 -3.58
CA HIS A 44 -7.95 -3.45 -3.87
C HIS A 44 -8.03 -1.97 -3.51
N GLU A 45 -7.41 -1.57 -2.43
CA GLU A 45 -7.38 -0.18 -1.96
C GLU A 45 -6.68 0.74 -2.95
N VAL A 46 -5.62 0.26 -3.59
CA VAL A 46 -4.90 1.03 -4.61
C VAL A 46 -5.79 1.21 -5.85
N VAL A 47 -6.42 0.13 -6.30
CA VAL A 47 -7.37 0.20 -7.41
C VAL A 47 -8.51 1.16 -7.09
N GLY A 48 -9.01 1.12 -5.88
CA GLY A 48 -10.07 2.03 -5.42
C GLY A 48 -9.67 3.50 -5.53
N LEU A 49 -8.43 3.83 -5.19
CA LEU A 49 -7.94 5.20 -5.30
C LEU A 49 -7.86 5.67 -6.75
N THR A 50 -7.48 4.80 -7.67
CA THR A 50 -7.43 5.16 -9.10
C THR A 50 -8.83 5.39 -9.67
N ILE A 51 -9.80 4.60 -9.26
CA ILE A 51 -11.17 4.69 -9.76
C ILE A 51 -11.92 5.84 -9.12
N LYS A 52 -11.90 5.93 -7.78
CA LYS A 52 -12.71 6.91 -7.04
C LYS A 52 -12.15 8.32 -7.10
N LYS A 53 -10.83 8.46 -7.06
CA LYS A 53 -10.17 9.76 -7.00
C LYS A 53 -9.43 10.13 -8.27
N GLY A 54 -9.39 9.23 -9.24
CA GLY A 54 -8.70 9.49 -10.50
C GLY A 54 -7.19 9.57 -10.36
N TYR A 55 -6.62 8.98 -9.32
CA TYR A 55 -5.17 8.99 -9.12
C TYR A 55 -4.47 8.08 -10.13
N THR A 56 -3.24 8.46 -10.49
CA THR A 56 -2.35 7.54 -11.18
C THR A 56 -1.95 6.40 -10.25
N LEU A 57 -1.49 5.28 -10.79
CA LEU A 57 -1.01 4.17 -9.97
C LEU A 57 0.12 4.61 -9.05
N ALA A 58 1.02 5.45 -9.54
CA ALA A 58 2.14 5.95 -8.74
C ALA A 58 1.64 6.69 -7.49
N ARG A 59 0.68 7.60 -7.65
CA ARG A 59 0.12 8.34 -6.53
C ARG A 59 -0.70 7.44 -5.62
N ALA A 60 -1.50 6.54 -6.19
CA ALA A 60 -2.33 5.63 -5.41
C ALA A 60 -1.48 4.71 -4.53
N TRP A 61 -0.40 4.15 -5.08
CA TRP A 61 0.53 3.33 -4.31
C TRP A 61 1.19 4.14 -3.18
N ARG A 62 1.65 5.35 -3.52
CA ARG A 62 2.30 6.20 -2.52
C ARG A 62 1.38 6.49 -1.34
N GLU A 63 0.14 6.88 -1.61
CA GLU A 63 -0.82 7.18 -0.55
C GLU A 63 -1.24 5.93 0.22
N TYR A 64 -1.39 4.82 -0.47
CA TYR A 64 -1.69 3.54 0.17
C TYR A 64 -0.59 3.14 1.16
N LEU A 65 0.67 3.34 0.78
CA LEU A 65 1.82 3.04 1.62
C LEU A 65 2.06 4.08 2.71
N GLY A 66 1.33 5.18 2.69
CA GLY A 66 1.49 6.26 3.67
C GLY A 66 2.76 7.07 3.51
N LEU A 67 3.34 7.09 2.31
CA LEU A 67 4.56 7.82 2.02
C LEU A 67 4.25 9.22 1.50
N THR A 68 5.09 10.20 1.87
CA THR A 68 4.98 11.55 1.33
C THR A 68 5.74 11.65 0.02
N GLN A 69 5.38 12.65 -0.79
CA GLN A 69 6.14 12.94 -2.03
C GLN A 69 7.60 13.22 -1.72
N LYS A 70 7.86 13.94 -0.63
CA LYS A 70 9.21 14.28 -0.21
C LYS A 70 10.03 13.02 0.11
N GLU A 71 9.44 12.05 0.80
CA GLU A 71 10.12 10.80 1.14
C GLU A 71 10.47 10.00 -0.11
N VAL A 72 9.51 9.83 -1.01
CA VAL A 72 9.72 9.06 -2.24
C VAL A 72 10.73 9.76 -3.15
N ALA A 73 10.58 11.07 -3.32
CA ALA A 73 11.53 11.86 -4.12
C ALA A 73 12.95 11.76 -3.57
N GLY A 74 13.10 11.83 -2.25
CA GLY A 74 14.40 11.67 -1.60
C GLY A 74 15.02 10.31 -1.88
N ARG A 75 14.22 9.25 -1.82
CA ARG A 75 14.70 7.89 -2.13
C ARG A 75 15.09 7.72 -3.58
N MET A 76 14.42 8.43 -4.48
CA MET A 76 14.71 8.39 -5.91
C MET A 76 15.88 9.33 -6.30
N GLY A 77 16.27 10.24 -5.42
CA GLY A 77 17.28 11.25 -5.73
C GLY A 77 16.78 12.34 -6.68
N ILE A 78 15.49 12.64 -6.65
CA ILE A 78 14.86 13.66 -7.49
C ILE A 78 14.17 14.71 -6.60
N THR A 79 13.74 15.81 -7.22
CA THR A 79 13.00 16.84 -6.50
C THR A 79 11.55 16.42 -6.29
N GLN A 80 10.91 16.98 -5.26
CA GLN A 80 9.49 16.77 -5.02
C GLN A 80 8.64 17.25 -6.20
N ALA A 81 9.02 18.36 -6.84
CA ALA A 81 8.33 18.89 -8.01
C ALA A 81 8.36 17.90 -9.17
N ALA A 82 9.50 17.25 -9.39
CA ALA A 82 9.64 16.24 -10.44
C ALA A 82 8.72 15.04 -10.16
N LEU A 83 8.68 14.58 -8.92
CA LEU A 83 7.78 13.48 -8.54
C LEU A 83 6.32 13.88 -8.69
N SER A 84 5.98 15.11 -8.33
CA SER A 84 4.61 15.62 -8.47
C SER A 84 4.16 15.59 -9.94
N GLN A 85 5.03 15.97 -10.87
CA GLN A 85 4.74 15.88 -12.29
C GLN A 85 4.56 14.45 -12.77
N MET A 86 5.38 13.53 -12.26
CA MET A 86 5.25 12.11 -12.57
C MET A 86 3.92 11.55 -12.07
N GLU A 87 3.49 11.95 -10.89
CA GLU A 87 2.22 11.50 -10.31
C GLU A 87 1.00 12.12 -11.00
N ALA A 88 1.19 13.26 -11.64
CA ALA A 88 0.10 13.88 -12.40
C ALA A 88 -0.23 13.14 -13.70
N GLY A 89 0.66 12.28 -14.16
CA GLY A 89 0.43 11.46 -15.36
C GLY A 89 0.52 12.23 -16.67
N GLU A 90 1.12 13.43 -16.64
CA GLU A 90 1.24 14.27 -17.85
C GLU A 90 2.23 13.70 -18.85
N THR A 91 3.22 12.96 -18.37
CA THR A 91 4.22 12.33 -19.20
C THR A 91 4.33 10.85 -18.89
N ARG A 92 4.48 10.04 -19.94
CA ARG A 92 4.68 8.61 -19.76
C ARG A 92 6.07 8.38 -19.17
N MET A 93 6.13 7.67 -18.05
CA MET A 93 7.39 7.33 -17.40
C MET A 93 8.17 6.30 -18.21
N ARG A 94 9.47 6.49 -18.31
CA ARG A 94 10.37 5.51 -18.88
C ARG A 94 10.49 4.31 -17.96
N LYS A 95 10.86 3.16 -18.52
CA LYS A 95 11.03 1.92 -17.76
C LYS A 95 12.00 2.11 -16.58
N THR A 96 13.13 2.77 -16.81
CA THR A 96 14.11 3.03 -15.75
C THR A 96 13.55 3.88 -14.63
N THR A 97 12.71 4.85 -14.95
CA THR A 97 12.04 5.71 -13.97
C THR A 97 11.02 4.90 -13.16
N LEU A 98 10.25 4.03 -13.81
CA LEU A 98 9.31 3.14 -13.14
C LEU A 98 10.03 2.19 -12.18
N GLU A 99 11.19 1.66 -12.59
CA GLU A 99 11.98 0.79 -11.73
C GLU A 99 12.49 1.52 -10.49
N LYS A 100 12.96 2.75 -10.65
CA LYS A 100 13.41 3.58 -9.51
C LYS A 100 12.24 3.91 -8.57
N LEU A 101 11.10 4.25 -9.13
CA LEU A 101 9.91 4.57 -8.35
C LEU A 101 9.42 3.34 -7.57
N ALA A 102 9.37 2.20 -8.23
CA ALA A 102 8.98 0.95 -7.58
C ALA A 102 9.93 0.59 -6.44
N ALA A 103 11.24 0.70 -6.68
CA ALA A 103 12.24 0.44 -5.66
C ALA A 103 12.11 1.40 -4.47
N ALA A 104 11.84 2.68 -4.73
CA ALA A 104 11.64 3.68 -3.69
C ALA A 104 10.42 3.37 -2.82
N MET A 105 9.40 2.77 -3.39
CA MET A 105 8.19 2.39 -2.67
C MET A 105 8.20 0.95 -2.15
N GLY A 106 9.22 0.15 -2.51
CA GLY A 106 9.30 -1.24 -2.07
C GLY A 106 8.31 -2.17 -2.76
N ILE A 107 7.93 -1.85 -3.99
CA ILE A 107 6.99 -2.67 -4.78
C ILE A 107 7.66 -3.15 -6.06
N GLY A 108 7.02 -4.07 -6.77
CA GLY A 108 7.49 -4.53 -8.07
C GLY A 108 7.13 -3.56 -9.19
N THR A 109 7.95 -3.51 -10.23
CA THR A 109 7.71 -2.64 -11.39
C THR A 109 6.38 -2.99 -12.07
N GLU A 110 6.04 -4.25 -12.11
CA GLU A 110 4.78 -4.74 -12.69
C GLU A 110 3.55 -4.15 -12.01
N GLN A 111 3.68 -3.79 -10.73
CA GLN A 111 2.58 -3.24 -9.95
C GLN A 111 2.31 -1.75 -10.27
N LEU A 112 3.19 -1.12 -11.05
CA LEU A 112 3.05 0.27 -11.50
C LEU A 112 2.58 0.39 -12.95
N ARG A 113 2.50 -0.70 -13.65
CA ARG A 113 2.09 -0.69 -15.07
C ARG A 113 0.60 -0.72 -15.24
#